data_5c23e76b3735d9919fa932d82d5029ac
#
_entry.id   5c23e76b3735d9919fa932d82d5029ac
#
_cell.length_a   1.000
_cell.length_b   1.000
_cell.length_c   1.000
_cell.angle_alpha   90.00
_cell.angle_beta   90.00
_cell.angle_gamma   90.00
#
_symmetry.space_group_name_H-M   'P 1'
#
loop_
_entity.id
_entity.type
_entity.pdbx_description
1 polymer ?
#
loop_
_entity_poly.entity_id
_entity_poly.type
_entity_poly.pdbx_seq_one_letter_code
_entity_poly.pdbx_strand_id
1 'polypeptide(L)'
;MSDLNTIVSFNMALARETENRALDVRILESGVEALLKDSEKGWYAVAEKSHYGDRPLVVGQILVTFEWSDWRNGNFWWLQSVYVHPEQRQQQIFRQLYEYVQSQAHLSQEQVCGCRLYVEEKNHPAHQAYAHLGFQETAYHMYEKEFSWASPSFP
;
A
#
# COMPACT_ATOMS: atom_id res chain seq x y z
N MET A 1 16.95 0.10 -0.56
CA MET A 1 17.04 1.43 0.11
C MET A 1 17.03 2.62 -0.87
N SER A 2 17.17 2.38 -2.18
CA SER A 2 17.12 3.46 -3.19
C SER A 2 15.79 4.21 -3.24
N ASP A 3 14.68 3.58 -2.83
CA ASP A 3 13.33 4.08 -3.05
C ASP A 3 12.67 4.72 -1.82
N LEU A 4 13.36 4.73 -0.67
CA LEU A 4 12.85 5.28 0.59
C LEU A 4 12.22 6.68 0.42
N ASN A 5 12.98 7.60 -0.15
CA ASN A 5 12.52 8.99 -0.32
C ASN A 5 11.29 9.09 -1.25
N THR A 6 11.24 8.26 -2.30
CA THR A 6 10.11 8.22 -3.22
C THR A 6 8.88 7.66 -2.54
N ILE A 7 9.01 6.55 -1.79
CA ILE A 7 7.93 5.93 -1.02
C ILE A 7 7.37 6.92 0.00
N VAL A 8 8.24 7.60 0.76
CA VAL A 8 7.83 8.64 1.72
C VAL A 8 7.08 9.76 1.02
N SER A 9 7.59 10.27 -0.09
CA SER A 9 6.92 11.31 -0.88
C SER A 9 5.53 10.88 -1.35
N PHE A 10 5.40 9.65 -1.84
CA PHE A 10 4.12 9.10 -2.29
C PHE A 10 3.13 8.90 -1.15
N ASN A 11 3.57 8.45 0.02
CA ASN A 11 2.70 8.34 1.20
C ASN A 11 2.20 9.71 1.68
N MET A 12 3.07 10.73 1.65
CA MET A 12 2.65 12.11 1.98
C MET A 12 1.62 12.64 0.98
N ALA A 13 1.83 12.39 -0.32
CA ALA A 13 0.89 12.79 -1.36
C ALA A 13 -0.44 12.06 -1.21
N LEU A 14 -0.41 10.74 -0.97
CA LEU A 14 -1.61 9.92 -0.74
C LEU A 14 -2.44 10.48 0.42
N ALA A 15 -1.84 10.67 1.61
CA ALA A 15 -2.55 11.15 2.79
C ALA A 15 -3.17 12.54 2.56
N ARG A 16 -2.48 13.41 1.82
CA ARG A 16 -3.01 14.72 1.45
C ARG A 16 -4.18 14.63 0.49
N GLU A 17 -4.08 13.74 -0.53
CA GLU A 17 -5.11 13.62 -1.56
C GLU A 17 -6.38 12.94 -1.04
N THR A 18 -6.25 11.88 -0.22
CA THR A 18 -7.39 11.06 0.19
C THR A 18 -8.01 11.47 1.52
N GLU A 19 -7.20 12.01 2.45
CA GLU A 19 -7.64 12.29 3.82
C GLU A 19 -7.46 13.76 4.20
N ASN A 20 -6.91 14.59 3.30
CA ASN A 20 -6.51 15.98 3.60
C ASN A 20 -5.61 16.07 4.85
N ARG A 21 -4.76 15.08 5.07
CA ARG A 21 -3.93 14.91 6.27
C ARG A 21 -2.46 15.20 5.95
N ALA A 22 -1.80 15.95 6.84
CA ALA A 22 -0.36 16.10 6.84
C ALA A 22 0.26 15.05 7.77
N LEU A 23 1.23 14.29 7.25
CA LEU A 23 1.98 13.30 8.04
C LEU A 23 3.26 13.94 8.60
N ASP A 24 3.69 13.52 9.79
CA ASP A 24 5.04 13.85 10.28
C ASP A 24 6.06 13.06 9.47
N VAL A 25 6.91 13.79 8.74
CA VAL A 25 7.89 13.19 7.82
C VAL A 25 8.90 12.29 8.55
N ARG A 26 9.29 12.64 9.78
CA ARG A 26 10.29 11.87 10.54
C ARG A 26 9.74 10.53 10.99
N ILE A 27 8.47 10.51 11.42
CA ILE A 27 7.78 9.26 11.79
C ILE A 27 7.62 8.40 10.55
N LEU A 28 7.16 9.00 9.46
CA LEU A 28 6.93 8.29 8.21
C LEU A 28 8.23 7.69 7.65
N GLU A 29 9.30 8.46 7.60
CA GLU A 29 10.62 7.95 7.18
C GLU A 29 11.08 6.77 8.03
N SER A 30 10.99 6.91 9.37
CA SER A 30 11.36 5.82 10.29
C SER A 30 10.49 4.59 10.09
N GLY A 31 9.18 4.77 9.86
CA GLY A 31 8.24 3.67 9.63
C GLY A 31 8.51 2.94 8.32
N VAL A 32 8.71 3.67 7.23
CA VAL A 32 9.05 3.09 5.92
C VAL A 32 10.41 2.38 5.99
N GLU A 33 11.41 3.00 6.61
CA GLU A 33 12.73 2.39 6.77
C GLU A 33 12.68 1.10 7.59
N ALA A 34 11.90 1.08 8.69
CA ALA A 34 11.73 -0.10 9.53
C ALA A 34 11.08 -1.26 8.73
N LEU A 35 10.11 -0.96 7.88
CA LEU A 35 9.48 -1.97 7.03
C LEU A 35 10.45 -2.47 5.94
N LEU A 36 11.20 -1.58 5.28
CA LEU A 36 12.18 -1.98 4.26
C LEU A 36 13.32 -2.85 4.80
N LYS A 37 13.57 -2.80 6.13
CA LYS A 37 14.59 -3.62 6.81
C LYS A 37 14.04 -4.93 7.37
N ASP A 38 12.73 -5.11 7.43
CA ASP A 38 12.09 -6.22 8.13
C ASP A 38 10.91 -6.76 7.32
N SER A 39 11.15 -7.84 6.60
CA SER A 39 10.15 -8.49 5.75
C SER A 39 8.95 -9.07 6.51
N GLU A 40 9.06 -9.28 7.82
CA GLU A 40 7.94 -9.73 8.66
C GLU A 40 6.84 -8.65 8.80
N LYS A 41 7.20 -7.38 8.63
CA LYS A 41 6.23 -6.27 8.64
C LYS A 41 5.46 -6.14 7.34
N GLY A 42 6.06 -6.58 6.24
CA GLY A 42 5.50 -6.42 4.91
C GLY A 42 6.56 -6.03 3.87
N TRP A 43 6.12 -5.63 2.71
CA TRP A 43 7.00 -5.22 1.62
C TRP A 43 6.31 -4.21 0.68
N TYR A 44 7.12 -3.38 0.03
CA TYR A 44 6.66 -2.51 -1.04
C TYR A 44 6.97 -3.11 -2.40
N ALA A 45 6.02 -2.99 -3.33
CA ALA A 45 6.30 -3.04 -4.76
C ALA A 45 6.22 -1.64 -5.33
N VAL A 46 7.12 -1.33 -6.26
CA VAL A 46 7.12 -0.08 -7.01
C VAL A 46 7.00 -0.36 -8.50
N ALA A 47 6.27 0.49 -9.20
CA ALA A 47 6.22 0.49 -10.65
C ALA A 47 7.22 1.52 -11.19
N GLU A 48 8.08 1.07 -12.08
CA GLU A 48 9.08 1.90 -12.71
C GLU A 48 8.80 2.07 -14.20
N LYS A 49 9.05 3.27 -14.72
CA LYS A 49 9.11 3.53 -16.16
C LYS A 49 10.53 3.83 -16.58
N SER A 50 10.91 3.25 -17.73
CA SER A 50 12.13 3.66 -18.40
C SER A 50 12.04 5.15 -18.76
N HIS A 51 13.03 5.91 -18.36
CA HIS A 51 13.15 7.32 -18.71
C HIS A 51 14.39 7.52 -19.56
N TYR A 52 14.40 8.58 -20.40
CA TYR A 52 15.61 8.98 -21.13
C TYR A 52 16.66 9.45 -20.11
N GLY A 53 17.54 8.54 -19.70
CA GLY A 53 18.56 8.75 -18.68
C GLY A 53 18.84 7.47 -17.88
N ASP A 54 19.89 7.48 -17.05
CA ASP A 54 20.47 6.28 -16.42
C ASP A 54 19.65 5.67 -15.26
N ARG A 55 18.51 6.24 -14.88
CA ARG A 55 17.69 5.73 -13.79
C ARG A 55 16.22 5.65 -14.17
N PRO A 56 15.55 4.49 -13.91
CA PRO A 56 14.12 4.38 -14.07
C PRO A 56 13.39 5.33 -13.11
N LEU A 57 12.26 5.87 -13.55
CA LEU A 57 11.41 6.72 -12.75
C LEU A 57 10.35 5.87 -12.04
N VAL A 58 10.33 5.88 -10.72
CA VAL A 58 9.26 5.26 -9.94
C VAL A 58 7.98 6.09 -10.13
N VAL A 59 6.91 5.44 -10.57
CA VAL A 59 5.64 6.08 -10.95
C VAL A 59 4.44 5.60 -10.12
N GLY A 60 4.62 4.57 -9.32
CA GLY A 60 3.59 4.05 -8.44
C GLY A 60 4.14 3.10 -7.40
N GLN A 61 3.36 2.85 -6.38
CA GLN A 61 3.71 1.95 -5.28
C GLN A 61 2.48 1.22 -4.74
N ILE A 62 2.75 0.11 -4.06
CA ILE A 62 1.80 -0.62 -3.23
C ILE A 62 2.55 -1.22 -2.04
N LEU A 63 2.01 -1.09 -0.84
CA LEU A 63 2.47 -1.78 0.36
C LEU A 63 1.63 -3.03 0.57
N VAL A 64 2.27 -4.15 0.87
CA VAL A 64 1.64 -5.39 1.33
C VAL A 64 2.03 -5.65 2.76
N THR A 65 1.06 -5.86 3.63
CA THR A 65 1.22 -6.36 5.00
C THR A 65 0.41 -7.64 5.19
N PHE A 66 0.56 -8.32 6.33
CA PHE A 66 0.01 -9.66 6.52
C PHE A 66 -0.99 -9.70 7.66
N GLU A 67 -2.04 -10.51 7.48
CA GLU A 67 -3.01 -10.83 8.52
C GLU A 67 -3.22 -12.33 8.54
N TRP A 68 -2.84 -12.98 9.63
CA TRP A 68 -3.11 -14.40 9.83
C TRP A 68 -4.59 -14.68 10.04
N SER A 69 -5.10 -15.69 9.35
CA SER A 69 -6.45 -16.21 9.52
C SER A 69 -6.39 -17.67 10.01
N ASP A 70 -6.70 -17.88 11.28
CA ASP A 70 -6.84 -19.21 11.88
C ASP A 70 -7.94 -20.03 11.20
N TRP A 71 -9.04 -19.39 10.78
CA TRP A 71 -10.12 -20.06 10.07
C TRP A 71 -9.73 -20.62 8.70
N ARG A 72 -8.67 -20.05 8.08
CA ARG A 72 -8.19 -20.44 6.76
C ARG A 72 -6.82 -21.08 6.80
N ASN A 73 -6.18 -21.10 7.98
CA ASN A 73 -4.81 -21.56 8.17
C ASN A 73 -3.85 -20.91 7.15
N GLY A 74 -3.94 -19.59 7.01
CA GLY A 74 -3.15 -18.85 6.03
C GLY A 74 -3.28 -17.34 6.18
N ASN A 75 -2.52 -16.61 5.40
CA ASN A 75 -2.46 -15.17 5.45
C ASN A 75 -3.41 -14.50 4.45
N PHE A 76 -4.10 -13.44 4.88
CA PHE A 76 -4.57 -12.40 3.98
C PHE A 76 -3.47 -11.36 3.79
N TRP A 77 -3.29 -10.95 2.56
CA TRP A 77 -2.42 -9.84 2.23
C TRP A 77 -3.21 -8.54 2.17
N TRP A 78 -2.84 -7.58 3.02
CA TRP A 78 -3.44 -6.26 3.02
C TRP A 78 -2.72 -5.34 2.04
N LEU A 79 -3.48 -4.75 1.12
CA LEU A 79 -3.00 -3.76 0.17
C LEU A 79 -3.16 -2.38 0.78
N GLN A 80 -2.04 -1.74 1.07
CA GLN A 80 -2.00 -0.43 1.72
C GLN A 80 -1.13 0.53 0.92
N SER A 81 -1.20 1.81 1.24
CA SER A 81 -0.38 2.86 0.63
C SER A 81 -0.31 2.78 -0.90
N VAL A 82 -1.44 2.42 -1.52
CA VAL A 82 -1.55 2.34 -2.99
C VAL A 82 -1.52 3.74 -3.56
N TYR A 83 -0.50 4.05 -4.34
CA TYR A 83 -0.36 5.36 -4.98
C TYR A 83 0.17 5.22 -6.39
N VAL A 84 -0.40 6.02 -7.30
CA VAL A 84 0.10 6.22 -8.67
C VAL A 84 0.23 7.71 -8.89
N HIS A 85 1.41 8.13 -9.36
CA HIS A 85 1.67 9.53 -9.67
C HIS A 85 0.56 10.09 -10.60
N PRO A 86 -0.02 11.27 -10.34
CA PRO A 86 -1.16 11.79 -11.08
C PRO A 86 -1.01 11.77 -12.60
N GLU A 87 0.16 12.17 -13.10
CA GLU A 87 0.46 12.17 -14.55
C GLU A 87 0.57 10.78 -15.19
N GLN A 88 0.62 9.74 -14.36
CA GLN A 88 0.76 8.35 -14.81
C GLN A 88 -0.52 7.52 -14.56
N ARG A 89 -1.57 8.14 -14.03
CA ARG A 89 -2.87 7.50 -13.85
C ARG A 89 -3.51 7.16 -15.20
N GLN A 90 -4.49 6.25 -15.17
CA GLN A 90 -5.19 5.74 -16.36
C GLN A 90 -4.29 4.97 -17.36
N GLN A 91 -3.07 4.60 -16.94
CA GLN A 91 -2.12 3.80 -17.72
C GLN A 91 -1.97 2.38 -17.17
N GLN A 92 -2.96 1.89 -16.46
CA GLN A 92 -3.02 0.55 -15.87
C GLN A 92 -1.90 0.23 -14.84
N ILE A 93 -1.20 1.25 -14.32
CA ILE A 93 -0.08 1.06 -13.36
C ILE A 93 -0.56 0.31 -12.10
N PHE A 94 -1.70 0.70 -11.52
CA PHE A 94 -2.25 -0.01 -10.38
C PHE A 94 -2.56 -1.48 -10.70
N ARG A 95 -3.11 -1.76 -11.87
CA ARG A 95 -3.38 -3.13 -12.30
C ARG A 95 -2.10 -3.96 -12.39
N GLN A 96 -1.04 -3.41 -12.96
CA GLN A 96 0.26 -4.09 -13.05
C GLN A 96 0.87 -4.36 -11.66
N LEU A 97 0.78 -3.40 -10.75
CA LEU A 97 1.20 -3.59 -9.35
C LEU A 97 0.40 -4.71 -8.68
N TYR A 98 -0.92 -4.74 -8.86
CA TYR A 98 -1.76 -5.79 -8.30
C TYR A 98 -1.49 -7.17 -8.91
N GLU A 99 -1.33 -7.26 -10.22
CA GLU A 99 -0.95 -8.50 -10.93
C GLU A 99 0.40 -9.03 -10.42
N TYR A 100 1.35 -8.13 -10.13
CA TYR A 100 2.61 -8.50 -9.48
C TYR A 100 2.37 -9.06 -8.07
N VAL A 101 1.56 -8.40 -7.25
CA VAL A 101 1.20 -8.90 -5.91
C VAL A 101 0.56 -10.30 -6.01
N GLN A 102 -0.37 -10.51 -6.94
CA GLN A 102 -0.98 -11.83 -7.15
C GLN A 102 0.06 -12.89 -7.54
N SER A 103 1.01 -12.54 -8.40
CA SER A 103 2.08 -13.47 -8.78
C SER A 103 2.96 -13.85 -7.58
N GLN A 104 3.28 -12.88 -6.70
CA GLN A 104 4.04 -13.15 -5.47
C GLN A 104 3.24 -14.00 -4.49
N ALA A 105 1.93 -13.77 -4.36
CA ALA A 105 1.06 -14.60 -3.54
C ALA A 105 1.01 -16.06 -4.03
N HIS A 106 0.99 -16.27 -5.35
CA HIS A 106 1.01 -17.61 -5.94
C HIS A 106 2.35 -18.33 -5.74
N LEU A 107 3.46 -17.58 -5.70
CA LEU A 107 4.80 -18.11 -5.49
C LEU A 107 5.17 -18.27 -4.00
N SER A 108 4.35 -17.73 -3.10
CA SER A 108 4.59 -17.81 -1.65
C SER A 108 4.62 -19.25 -1.17
N GLN A 109 5.55 -19.55 -0.26
CA GLN A 109 5.58 -20.84 0.44
C GLN A 109 4.47 -20.94 1.50
N GLU A 110 3.98 -19.81 1.98
CA GLU A 110 2.84 -19.74 2.89
C GLU A 110 1.54 -19.69 2.12
N GLN A 111 0.47 -20.24 2.70
CA GLN A 111 -0.86 -20.16 2.11
C GLN A 111 -1.34 -18.71 2.15
N VAL A 112 -1.57 -18.12 0.97
CA VAL A 112 -2.20 -16.80 0.83
C VAL A 112 -3.66 -17.01 0.50
N CYS A 113 -4.56 -16.58 1.41
CA CYS A 113 -6.00 -16.79 1.30
C CYS A 113 -6.70 -15.78 0.39
N GLY A 114 -6.06 -14.67 0.12
CA GLY A 114 -6.59 -13.57 -0.69
C GLY A 114 -5.99 -12.23 -0.30
N CYS A 115 -6.51 -11.18 -0.92
CA CYS A 115 -6.14 -9.80 -0.60
C CYS A 115 -7.28 -9.07 0.08
N ARG A 116 -6.94 -8.15 0.98
CA ARG A 116 -7.85 -7.21 1.63
C ARG A 116 -7.35 -5.79 1.43
N LEU A 117 -8.24 -4.85 1.48
CA LEU A 117 -7.93 -3.42 1.51
C LEU A 117 -9.07 -2.66 2.21
N TYR A 118 -8.77 -1.45 2.63
CA TYR A 118 -9.77 -0.47 2.99
C TYR A 118 -9.66 0.73 2.05
N VAL A 119 -10.75 1.40 1.82
CA VAL A 119 -10.84 2.56 0.93
C VAL A 119 -11.76 3.59 1.56
N GLU A 120 -11.38 4.85 1.46
CA GLU A 120 -12.21 5.95 1.94
C GLU A 120 -13.53 5.98 1.16
N GLU A 121 -14.65 6.15 1.86
CA GLU A 121 -16.02 6.02 1.32
C GLU A 121 -16.27 6.88 0.09
N LYS A 122 -15.68 8.08 0.04
CA LYS A 122 -15.86 9.04 -1.06
C LYS A 122 -14.84 8.86 -2.19
N ASN A 123 -13.89 7.95 -2.06
CA ASN A 123 -12.89 7.68 -3.09
C ASN A 123 -13.46 6.81 -4.22
N HIS A 124 -14.47 7.33 -4.92
CA HIS A 124 -15.15 6.62 -6.01
C HIS A 124 -14.22 6.09 -7.12
N PRO A 125 -13.16 6.81 -7.53
CA PRO A 125 -12.21 6.25 -8.50
C PRO A 125 -11.53 4.98 -8.02
N ALA A 126 -11.14 4.90 -6.74
CA ALA A 126 -10.53 3.71 -6.16
C ALA A 126 -11.53 2.56 -6.05
N HIS A 127 -12.78 2.83 -5.61
CA HIS A 127 -13.86 1.83 -5.59
C HIS A 127 -14.04 1.17 -6.96
N GLN A 128 -14.10 1.97 -8.03
CA GLN A 128 -14.22 1.45 -9.38
C GLN A 128 -13.01 0.61 -9.79
N ALA A 129 -11.80 1.06 -9.48
CA ALA A 129 -10.58 0.33 -9.80
C ALA A 129 -10.54 -1.04 -9.10
N TYR A 130 -10.90 -1.10 -7.82
CA TYR A 130 -10.96 -2.35 -7.07
C TYR A 130 -12.05 -3.30 -7.57
N ALA A 131 -13.23 -2.78 -7.87
CA ALA A 131 -14.32 -3.58 -8.45
C ALA A 131 -13.92 -4.21 -9.81
N HIS A 132 -13.23 -3.47 -10.66
CA HIS A 132 -12.72 -3.99 -11.94
C HIS A 132 -11.65 -5.09 -11.77
N LEU A 133 -10.96 -5.13 -10.64
CA LEU A 133 -10.01 -6.20 -10.30
C LEU A 133 -10.67 -7.37 -9.55
N GLY A 134 -11.98 -7.35 -9.39
CA GLY A 134 -12.75 -8.42 -8.75
C GLY A 134 -12.85 -8.33 -7.23
N PHE A 135 -12.42 -7.23 -6.61
CA PHE A 135 -12.69 -7.00 -5.19
C PHE A 135 -14.18 -6.77 -4.96
N GLN A 136 -14.66 -7.29 -3.85
CA GLN A 136 -16.05 -7.14 -3.43
C GLN A 136 -16.09 -6.48 -2.07
N GLU A 137 -17.02 -5.55 -1.92
CA GLU A 137 -17.31 -4.97 -0.61
C GLU A 137 -17.83 -6.06 0.33
N THR A 138 -17.36 -6.02 1.57
CA THR A 138 -17.77 -6.99 2.61
C THR A 138 -18.81 -6.36 3.53
N ALA A 139 -19.49 -7.21 4.32
CA ALA A 139 -20.41 -6.76 5.36
C ALA A 139 -19.69 -6.30 6.66
N TYR A 140 -18.36 -6.34 6.70
CA TYR A 140 -17.58 -5.93 7.86
C TYR A 140 -17.32 -4.44 7.83
N HIS A 141 -17.47 -3.80 8.99
CA HIS A 141 -17.07 -2.41 9.23
C HIS A 141 -15.76 -2.39 9.99
N MET A 142 -14.88 -1.44 9.65
CA MET A 142 -13.65 -1.21 10.40
C MET A 142 -13.96 -0.37 11.65
N TYR A 143 -13.43 -0.80 12.80
CA TYR A 143 -13.44 -0.04 14.04
C TYR A 143 -12.00 0.20 14.46
N GLU A 144 -11.68 1.43 14.82
CA GLU A 144 -10.35 1.83 15.27
C GLU A 144 -10.44 2.52 16.64
N LYS A 145 -9.44 2.28 17.47
CA LYS A 145 -9.23 2.97 18.72
C LYS A 145 -7.75 3.27 18.92
N GLU A 146 -7.39 4.52 18.81
CA GLU A 146 -6.04 4.97 19.14
C GLU A 146 -5.79 4.94 20.65
N PHE A 147 -4.60 4.51 21.05
CA PHE A 147 -4.17 4.54 22.43
C PHE A 147 -3.28 5.76 22.68
N SER A 148 -3.57 6.54 23.72
CA SER A 148 -2.85 7.77 24.03
C SER A 148 -1.36 7.58 24.34
N TRP A 149 -0.95 6.38 24.78
CA TRP A 149 0.46 6.05 25.02
C TRP A 149 1.20 5.58 23.77
N ALA A 150 0.47 5.26 22.68
CA ALA A 150 1.05 4.84 21.40
C ALA A 150 1.33 6.03 20.48
N SER A 151 0.66 7.16 20.73
CA SER A 151 0.98 8.39 20.02
C SER A 151 2.36 8.86 20.46
N PRO A 152 3.35 8.99 19.57
CA PRO A 152 4.57 9.66 19.92
C PRO A 152 4.17 11.05 20.42
N SER A 153 4.51 11.37 21.65
CA SER A 153 4.37 12.73 22.19
C SER A 153 5.32 13.62 21.39
N PHE A 154 4.80 14.22 20.32
CA PHE A 154 5.50 15.30 19.65
C PHE A 154 5.10 16.61 20.33
N PRO A 155 6.09 17.39 20.73
CA PRO A 155 5.84 18.73 21.28
C PRO A 155 5.21 19.65 20.23
#